data_674bf81489686f425ac01ff24476bd37
#
_entry.id   674bf81489686f425ac01ff24476bd37
#
_cell.length_a   1.000
_cell.length_b   1.000
_cell.length_c   1.000
_cell.angle_alpha   90.00
_cell.angle_beta   90.00
_cell.angle_gamma   90.00
#
_symmetry.space_group_name_H-M   'P 1'
#
loop_
_entity.id
_entity.type
_entity.pdbx_description
1 polymer ?
#
loop_
_entity_poly.entity_id
_entity_poly.type
_entity_poly.pdbx_seq_one_letter_code
_entity_poly.pdbx_strand_id
1 'polypeptide(L)'
;MAFAVLCDGMGGLANGEIASASLVYAFESWCSQELPKLCKAPLEDNVIRNQWEKIIDEMNQKIKVYGLKQGVRMGTTAVVMLLTDQRYYIMNVGDSRIYELGDQLSQLTTDQTVVGREVALGHITEAEAKVDERRNVLLQCVGASDTVYPEMIFGSPKANTVYILCSDGFRHEISSEEIASQFDPHLLMDNNTMSQRAAELIEENKRRGERDNISVALVRTF
;
A
#
# COMPACT_ATOMS: atom_id res chain seq x y z
N MET A 1 -17.19 -5.52 6.84
CA MET A 1 -16.13 -5.89 5.87
C MET A 1 -15.75 -4.66 5.08
N ALA A 2 -14.45 -4.43 4.85
CA ALA A 2 -13.91 -3.36 4.00
C ALA A 2 -12.81 -3.92 3.10
N PHE A 3 -12.68 -3.37 1.89
CA PHE A 3 -11.62 -3.71 0.95
C PHE A 3 -10.98 -2.41 0.43
N ALA A 4 -9.67 -2.32 0.49
CA ALA A 4 -8.92 -1.16 0.05
C ALA A 4 -7.70 -1.60 -0.76
N VAL A 5 -7.41 -0.85 -1.83
CA VAL A 5 -6.24 -1.04 -2.69
C VAL A 5 -5.62 0.32 -2.96
N LEU A 6 -4.31 0.41 -2.81
CA LEU A 6 -3.53 1.57 -3.22
C LEU A 6 -2.34 1.08 -4.04
N CYS A 7 -2.17 1.67 -5.20
CA CYS A 7 -1.08 1.38 -6.13
C CYS A 7 -0.42 2.70 -6.52
N ASP A 8 0.90 2.77 -6.37
CA ASP A 8 1.68 3.93 -6.73
C ASP A 8 2.50 3.63 -8.00
N GLY A 9 2.19 4.37 -9.06
CA GLY A 9 2.86 4.22 -10.34
C GLY A 9 4.20 4.93 -10.33
N MET A 10 5.30 4.21 -10.54
CA MET A 10 6.65 4.74 -10.40
C MET A 10 6.93 5.85 -11.42
N GLY A 11 7.16 7.09 -10.92
CA GLY A 11 7.39 8.30 -11.73
C GLY A 11 8.69 8.32 -12.53
N GLY A 12 9.67 7.47 -12.20
CA GLY A 12 10.89 7.26 -13.01
C GLY A 12 10.70 6.36 -14.22
N LEU A 13 9.54 5.72 -14.35
CA LEU A 13 9.16 4.88 -15.49
C LEU A 13 7.99 5.54 -16.23
N ALA A 14 8.09 5.58 -17.57
CA ALA A 14 7.02 6.11 -18.41
C ALA A 14 5.72 5.31 -18.20
N ASN A 15 4.58 6.01 -18.11
CA ASN A 15 3.25 5.44 -18.00
C ASN A 15 3.00 4.63 -16.69
N GLY A 16 3.59 5.05 -15.56
CA GLY A 16 3.33 4.44 -14.24
C GLY A 16 1.84 4.46 -13.87
N GLU A 17 1.13 5.51 -14.25
CA GLU A 17 -0.31 5.66 -14.07
C GLU A 17 -1.14 4.58 -14.76
N ILE A 18 -0.68 4.05 -15.89
CA ILE A 18 -1.35 2.93 -16.59
C ILE A 18 -1.14 1.63 -15.79
N ALA A 19 0.06 1.43 -15.25
CA ALA A 19 0.36 0.25 -14.44
C ALA A 19 -0.47 0.24 -13.16
N SER A 20 -0.48 1.34 -12.40
CA SER A 20 -1.25 1.46 -11.16
C SER A 20 -2.75 1.31 -11.39
N ALA A 21 -3.32 2.03 -12.37
CA ALA A 21 -4.74 1.94 -12.70
C ALA A 21 -5.15 0.52 -13.14
N SER A 22 -4.33 -0.16 -13.94
CA SER A 22 -4.61 -1.53 -14.39
C SER A 22 -4.65 -2.53 -13.22
N LEU A 23 -3.74 -2.36 -12.27
CA LEU A 23 -3.68 -3.24 -11.10
C LEU A 23 -4.83 -2.97 -10.13
N VAL A 24 -5.19 -1.71 -9.88
CA VAL A 24 -6.38 -1.34 -9.09
C VAL A 24 -7.63 -1.96 -9.70
N TYR A 25 -7.81 -1.85 -11.03
CA TYR A 25 -8.95 -2.44 -11.71
C TYR A 25 -9.01 -3.98 -11.59
N ALA A 26 -7.86 -4.65 -11.62
CA ALA A 26 -7.81 -6.09 -11.43
C ALA A 26 -8.30 -6.51 -10.03
N PHE A 27 -7.88 -5.78 -8.99
CA PHE A 27 -8.35 -6.02 -7.62
C PHE A 27 -9.80 -5.61 -7.39
N GLU A 28 -10.27 -4.52 -8.00
CA GLU A 28 -11.68 -4.14 -7.99
C GLU A 28 -12.56 -5.24 -8.61
N SER A 29 -12.13 -5.77 -9.76
CA SER A 29 -12.82 -6.88 -10.44
C SER A 29 -12.86 -8.12 -9.55
N TRP A 30 -11.75 -8.49 -8.91
CA TRP A 30 -11.70 -9.60 -7.97
C TRP A 30 -12.64 -9.37 -6.77
N CYS A 31 -12.62 -8.19 -6.18
CA CYS A 31 -13.46 -7.84 -5.04
C CYS A 31 -14.96 -7.93 -5.39
N SER A 32 -15.35 -7.48 -6.60
CA SER A 32 -16.75 -7.50 -7.02
C SER A 32 -17.25 -8.86 -7.49
N GLN A 33 -16.38 -9.69 -8.10
CA GLN A 33 -16.81 -10.92 -8.76
C GLN A 33 -16.45 -12.19 -7.99
N GLU A 34 -15.28 -12.24 -7.35
CA GLU A 34 -14.77 -13.45 -6.70
C GLU A 34 -14.98 -13.43 -5.18
N LEU A 35 -14.72 -12.30 -4.52
CA LEU A 35 -14.87 -12.20 -3.06
C LEU A 35 -16.27 -12.61 -2.56
N PRO A 36 -17.41 -12.21 -3.20
CA PRO A 36 -18.75 -12.67 -2.77
C PRO A 36 -18.95 -14.17 -2.86
N LYS A 37 -18.23 -14.86 -3.75
CA LYS A 37 -18.28 -16.33 -3.87
C LYS A 37 -17.51 -16.99 -2.74
N LEU A 38 -16.35 -16.43 -2.38
CA LEU A 38 -15.50 -16.92 -1.30
C LEU A 38 -16.17 -16.71 0.06
N CYS A 39 -16.87 -15.60 0.27
CA CYS A 39 -17.59 -15.30 1.52
C CYS A 39 -18.78 -16.23 1.84
N LYS A 40 -19.10 -17.20 0.98
CA LYS A 40 -20.09 -18.26 1.26
C LYS A 40 -19.57 -19.29 2.27
N ALA A 41 -18.29 -19.31 2.52
CA ALA A 41 -17.60 -20.11 3.53
C ALA A 41 -16.63 -19.23 4.32
N PRO A 42 -16.10 -19.69 5.47
CA PRO A 42 -15.02 -18.98 6.15
C PRO A 42 -13.84 -18.75 5.21
N LEU A 43 -13.34 -17.50 5.20
CA LEU A 43 -12.18 -17.14 4.38
C LEU A 43 -10.90 -17.71 5.01
N GLU A 44 -10.17 -18.49 4.24
CA GLU A 44 -8.89 -19.07 4.67
C GLU A 44 -7.72 -18.25 4.11
N ASP A 45 -6.64 -18.14 4.88
CA ASP A 45 -5.44 -17.36 4.52
C ASP A 45 -4.82 -17.82 3.20
N ASN A 46 -4.73 -19.14 2.99
CA ASN A 46 -4.18 -19.72 1.77
C ASN A 46 -5.04 -19.45 0.54
N VAL A 47 -6.36 -19.37 0.70
CA VAL A 47 -7.28 -19.04 -0.42
C VAL A 47 -7.06 -17.61 -0.86
N ILE A 48 -7.04 -16.65 0.07
CA ILE A 48 -6.79 -15.25 -0.25
C ILE A 48 -5.39 -15.06 -0.82
N ARG A 49 -4.36 -15.65 -0.19
CA ARG A 49 -2.98 -15.65 -0.69
C ARG A 49 -2.91 -16.09 -2.16
N ASN A 50 -3.39 -17.28 -2.45
CA ASN A 50 -3.30 -17.86 -3.79
C ASN A 50 -4.03 -17.02 -4.85
N GLN A 51 -5.18 -16.43 -4.49
CA GLN A 51 -5.95 -15.55 -5.37
C GLN A 51 -5.18 -14.26 -5.68
N TRP A 52 -4.61 -13.62 -4.66
CA TRP A 52 -3.92 -12.36 -4.83
C TRP A 52 -2.54 -12.51 -5.49
N GLU A 53 -1.78 -13.55 -5.13
CA GLU A 53 -0.52 -13.88 -5.81
C GLU A 53 -0.77 -14.13 -7.31
N LYS A 54 -1.84 -14.85 -7.66
CA LYS A 54 -2.22 -15.07 -9.06
C LYS A 54 -2.54 -13.76 -9.79
N ILE A 55 -3.25 -12.81 -9.14
CA ILE A 55 -3.53 -11.50 -9.72
C ILE A 55 -2.20 -10.75 -9.98
N ILE A 56 -1.30 -10.75 -9.01
CA ILE A 56 0.01 -10.10 -9.15
C ILE A 56 0.80 -10.70 -10.31
N ASP A 57 0.89 -12.03 -10.39
CA ASP A 57 1.64 -12.70 -11.46
C ASP A 57 1.07 -12.39 -12.84
N GLU A 58 -0.26 -12.49 -12.99
CA GLU A 58 -0.94 -12.19 -14.25
C GLU A 58 -0.75 -10.72 -14.64
N MET A 59 -0.89 -9.79 -13.70
CA MET A 59 -0.77 -8.36 -13.96
C MET A 59 0.68 -7.96 -14.21
N ASN A 60 1.65 -8.55 -13.49
CA ASN A 60 3.07 -8.36 -13.78
C ASN A 60 3.40 -8.67 -15.24
N GLN A 61 2.92 -9.82 -15.73
CA GLN A 61 3.15 -10.22 -17.13
C GLN A 61 2.40 -9.31 -18.11
N LYS A 62 1.14 -8.98 -17.86
CA LYS A 62 0.33 -8.11 -18.74
C LYS A 62 0.94 -6.72 -18.89
N ILE A 63 1.32 -6.08 -17.78
CA ILE A 63 1.94 -4.75 -17.75
C ILE A 63 3.31 -4.80 -18.46
N LYS A 64 4.14 -5.81 -18.18
CA LYS A 64 5.43 -6.02 -18.81
C LYS A 64 5.31 -6.15 -20.33
N VAL A 65 4.39 -7.00 -20.83
CA VAL A 65 4.14 -7.19 -22.26
C VAL A 65 3.62 -5.91 -22.91
N TYR A 66 2.74 -5.18 -22.25
CA TYR A 66 2.25 -3.90 -22.75
C TYR A 66 3.37 -2.88 -22.85
N GLY A 67 4.20 -2.74 -21.80
CA GLY A 67 5.36 -1.84 -21.81
C GLY A 67 6.34 -2.16 -22.94
N LEU A 68 6.65 -3.43 -23.16
CA LEU A 68 7.52 -3.88 -24.26
C LEU A 68 6.95 -3.47 -25.62
N LYS A 69 5.64 -3.61 -25.85
CA LYS A 69 4.99 -3.18 -27.11
C LYS A 69 5.03 -1.67 -27.33
N GLN A 70 5.04 -0.90 -26.27
CA GLN A 70 5.12 0.58 -26.31
C GLN A 70 6.56 1.07 -26.30
N GLY A 71 7.55 0.19 -26.18
CA GLY A 71 8.96 0.58 -26.06
C GLY A 71 9.29 1.29 -24.74
N VAL A 72 8.50 1.08 -23.68
CA VAL A 72 8.67 1.70 -22.37
C VAL A 72 8.72 0.65 -21.27
N ARG A 73 9.37 1.00 -20.16
CA ARG A 73 9.33 0.23 -18.92
C ARG A 73 8.36 0.93 -17.95
N MET A 74 7.43 0.18 -17.40
CA MET A 74 6.43 0.70 -16.47
C MET A 74 6.26 -0.23 -15.28
N GLY A 75 5.92 0.32 -14.14
CA GLY A 75 5.71 -0.47 -12.92
C GLY A 75 4.89 0.27 -11.89
N THR A 76 4.44 -0.46 -10.89
CA THR A 76 3.66 0.09 -9.78
C THR A 76 3.93 -0.68 -8.50
N THR A 77 3.80 -0.02 -7.35
CA THR A 77 3.66 -0.67 -6.05
C THR A 77 2.25 -1.24 -5.91
N ALA A 78 2.02 -2.02 -4.88
CA ALA A 78 0.67 -2.43 -4.46
C ALA A 78 0.61 -2.66 -2.96
N VAL A 79 -0.34 -2.02 -2.29
CA VAL A 79 -0.81 -2.44 -0.98
C VAL A 79 -2.30 -2.71 -1.05
N VAL A 80 -2.70 -3.88 -0.58
CA VAL A 80 -4.07 -4.37 -0.62
C VAL A 80 -4.48 -4.80 0.77
N MET A 81 -5.68 -4.44 1.19
CA MET A 81 -6.24 -4.84 2.48
C MET A 81 -7.68 -5.32 2.32
N LEU A 82 -7.95 -6.51 2.82
CA LEU A 82 -9.30 -6.99 3.10
C LEU A 82 -9.47 -7.10 4.61
N LEU A 83 -10.44 -6.39 5.15
CA LEU A 83 -10.80 -6.39 6.56
C LEU A 83 -12.18 -7.05 6.73
N THR A 84 -12.24 -8.08 7.55
CA THR A 84 -13.49 -8.73 8.01
C THR A 84 -13.67 -8.49 9.52
N ASP A 85 -14.75 -8.95 10.11
CA ASP A 85 -14.99 -8.82 11.55
C ASP A 85 -14.02 -9.66 12.39
N GLN A 86 -13.40 -10.68 11.81
CA GLN A 86 -12.52 -11.62 12.52
C GLN A 86 -11.07 -11.57 12.09
N ARG A 87 -10.81 -11.10 10.84
CA ARG A 87 -9.48 -11.21 10.25
C ARG A 87 -9.19 -10.08 9.27
N TYR A 88 -7.94 -9.67 9.21
CA TYR A 88 -7.44 -8.89 8.10
C TYR A 88 -6.45 -9.69 7.27
N TYR A 89 -6.45 -9.39 5.99
CA TYR A 89 -5.54 -9.91 4.98
C TYR A 89 -4.87 -8.72 4.33
N ILE A 90 -3.55 -8.70 4.32
CA ILE A 90 -2.74 -7.63 3.73
C ILE A 90 -1.78 -8.25 2.73
N MET A 91 -1.62 -7.58 1.59
CA MET A 91 -0.56 -7.86 0.63
C MET A 91 0.22 -6.59 0.35
N ASN A 92 1.56 -6.72 0.25
CA ASN A 92 2.45 -5.62 -0.06
C ASN A 92 3.45 -5.98 -1.17
N VAL A 93 3.61 -5.08 -2.13
CA VAL A 93 4.68 -5.07 -3.14
C VAL A 93 5.19 -3.63 -3.26
N GLY A 94 6.45 -3.40 -2.93
CA GLY A 94 7.08 -2.08 -2.98
C GLY A 94 7.20 -1.42 -1.62
N ASP A 95 7.06 -0.11 -1.56
CA ASP A 95 7.28 0.73 -0.37
C ASP A 95 6.09 1.60 0.02
N SER A 96 4.95 1.43 -0.63
CA SER A 96 3.68 1.89 -0.08
C SER A 96 3.40 1.15 1.21
N ARG A 97 2.80 1.81 2.20
CA ARG A 97 2.68 1.25 3.54
C ARG A 97 1.24 1.06 3.98
N ILE A 98 1.05 0.11 4.89
CA ILE A 98 -0.14 -0.01 5.73
C ILE A 98 0.28 0.14 7.19
N TYR A 99 -0.36 1.08 7.88
CA TYR A 99 -0.22 1.25 9.31
C TYR A 99 -1.48 0.80 10.03
N GLU A 100 -1.31 0.33 11.26
CA GLU A 100 -2.36 0.12 12.26
C GLU A 100 -2.20 1.20 13.33
N LEU A 101 -3.23 1.98 13.57
CA LEU A 101 -3.28 3.02 14.60
C LEU A 101 -4.42 2.72 15.59
N GLY A 102 -4.05 2.25 16.77
CA GLY A 102 -4.87 2.19 17.97
C GLY A 102 -4.28 3.13 19.01
N ASP A 103 -3.75 2.59 20.10
CA ASP A 103 -3.00 3.39 21.11
C ASP A 103 -1.66 3.91 20.56
N GLN A 104 -1.08 3.22 19.59
CA GLN A 104 0.18 3.57 18.94
C GLN A 104 0.09 3.31 17.44
N LEU A 105 0.84 4.09 16.66
CA LEU A 105 1.01 3.87 15.23
C LEU A 105 2.05 2.76 15.01
N SER A 106 1.64 1.69 14.34
CA SER A 106 2.50 0.55 14.00
C SER A 106 2.46 0.31 12.50
N GLN A 107 3.62 0.23 11.86
CA GLN A 107 3.71 -0.17 10.45
C GLN A 107 3.52 -1.68 10.36
N LEU A 108 2.59 -2.13 9.54
CA LEU A 108 2.31 -3.55 9.31
C LEU A 108 3.12 -4.13 8.16
N THR A 109 3.36 -3.36 7.10
CA THR A 109 4.09 -3.77 5.89
C THR A 109 5.59 -3.48 6.01
N THR A 110 6.41 -4.21 5.26
CA THR A 110 7.85 -3.98 5.16
C THR A 110 8.19 -3.28 3.85
N ASP A 111 8.94 -2.17 3.91
CA ASP A 111 9.40 -1.48 2.70
C ASP A 111 10.37 -2.36 1.91
N GLN A 112 10.03 -2.66 0.67
CA GLN A 112 10.84 -3.47 -0.23
C GLN A 112 11.75 -2.57 -1.07
N THR A 113 12.60 -1.78 -0.39
CA THR A 113 13.60 -0.89 -0.98
C THR A 113 15.02 -1.43 -0.75
N VAL A 114 15.99 -0.93 -1.54
CA VAL A 114 17.41 -1.24 -1.35
C VAL A 114 17.84 -0.84 0.04
N VAL A 115 17.52 0.39 0.47
CA VAL A 115 17.92 0.89 1.80
C VAL A 115 17.19 0.16 2.93
N GLY A 116 15.92 -0.19 2.77
CA GLY A 116 15.17 -0.99 3.75
C GLY A 116 15.83 -2.34 4.00
N ARG A 117 16.29 -3.00 2.95
CA ARG A 117 17.07 -4.24 3.08
C ARG A 117 18.41 -4.02 3.78
N GLU A 118 19.14 -2.95 3.47
CA GLU A 118 20.43 -2.64 4.10
C GLU A 118 20.27 -2.36 5.61
N VAL A 119 19.17 -1.67 5.99
CA VAL A 119 18.81 -1.47 7.42
C VAL A 119 18.52 -2.81 8.10
N ALA A 120 17.68 -3.65 7.47
CA ALA A 120 17.34 -4.97 8.02
C ALA A 120 18.55 -5.90 8.21
N LEU A 121 19.58 -5.75 7.36
CA LEU A 121 20.85 -6.46 7.48
C LEU A 121 21.83 -5.82 8.48
N GLY A 122 21.51 -4.65 9.04
CA GLY A 122 22.37 -3.91 9.95
C GLY A 122 23.56 -3.23 9.29
N HIS A 123 23.53 -3.05 7.95
CA HIS A 123 24.63 -2.43 7.21
C HIS A 123 24.59 -0.91 7.32
N ILE A 124 23.39 -0.32 7.43
CA ILE A 124 23.16 1.11 7.65
C ILE A 124 22.08 1.29 8.72
N THR A 125 22.06 2.45 9.35
CA THR A 125 21.02 2.87 10.30
C THR A 125 19.80 3.43 9.56
N GLU A 126 18.65 3.51 10.24
CA GLU A 126 17.46 4.18 9.69
C GLU A 126 17.71 5.66 9.37
N ALA A 127 18.58 6.33 10.16
CA ALA A 127 18.94 7.73 9.94
C ALA A 127 19.75 7.88 8.63
N GLU A 128 20.69 6.98 8.37
CA GLU A 128 21.46 6.95 7.12
C GLU A 128 20.58 6.63 5.93
N ALA A 129 19.64 5.67 6.08
CA ALA A 129 18.70 5.30 5.02
C ALA A 129 17.83 6.47 4.53
N LYS A 130 17.43 7.39 5.44
CA LYS A 130 16.60 8.55 5.10
C LYS A 130 17.30 9.54 4.14
N VAL A 131 18.62 9.62 4.17
CA VAL A 131 19.42 10.53 3.34
C VAL A 131 20.19 9.82 2.23
N ASP A 132 20.07 8.50 2.11
CA ASP A 132 20.71 7.71 1.06
C ASP A 132 20.08 8.03 -0.31
N GLU A 133 20.90 8.25 -1.33
CA GLU A 133 20.44 8.51 -2.70
C GLU A 133 19.60 7.38 -3.28
N ARG A 134 19.74 6.14 -2.77
CA ARG A 134 19.00 4.95 -3.18
C ARG A 134 17.69 4.73 -2.41
N ARG A 135 17.26 5.68 -1.55
CA ARG A 135 16.10 5.50 -0.67
C ARG A 135 14.80 5.12 -1.41
N ASN A 136 14.65 5.61 -2.67
CA ASN A 136 13.47 5.34 -3.50
C ASN A 136 13.71 4.18 -4.51
N VAL A 137 14.82 3.41 -4.37
CA VAL A 137 15.09 2.29 -5.27
C VAL A 137 14.40 1.04 -4.76
N LEU A 138 13.35 0.62 -5.46
CA LEU A 138 12.58 -0.58 -5.13
C LEU A 138 13.36 -1.86 -5.47
N LEU A 139 13.23 -2.87 -4.62
CA LEU A 139 13.73 -4.23 -4.87
C LEU A 139 12.86 -4.97 -5.89
N GLN A 140 11.56 -4.68 -5.89
CA GLN A 140 10.59 -5.24 -6.81
C GLN A 140 9.36 -4.33 -6.99
N CYS A 141 8.70 -4.47 -8.13
CA CYS A 141 7.46 -3.79 -8.46
C CYS A 141 6.68 -4.58 -9.51
N VAL A 142 5.39 -4.40 -9.56
CA VAL A 142 4.52 -5.07 -10.54
C VAL A 142 4.68 -4.41 -11.91
N GLY A 143 5.01 -5.18 -12.93
CA GLY A 143 5.17 -4.74 -14.32
C GLY A 143 6.62 -4.52 -14.76
N ALA A 144 7.57 -4.35 -13.84
CA ALA A 144 8.98 -4.11 -14.19
C ALA A 144 9.95 -5.14 -13.58
N SER A 145 9.51 -5.98 -12.68
CA SER A 145 10.30 -7.10 -12.13
C SER A 145 10.10 -8.36 -12.95
N ASP A 146 11.12 -9.23 -13.00
CA ASP A 146 11.00 -10.52 -13.68
C ASP A 146 10.01 -11.44 -12.95
N THR A 147 10.12 -11.50 -11.65
CA THR A 147 9.20 -12.19 -10.73
C THR A 147 8.89 -11.25 -9.58
N VAL A 148 7.66 -11.30 -9.09
CA VAL A 148 7.22 -10.53 -7.93
C VAL A 148 6.88 -11.50 -6.80
N TYR A 149 7.38 -11.24 -5.61
CA TYR A 149 7.12 -12.01 -4.39
C TYR A 149 6.38 -11.12 -3.38
N PRO A 150 5.04 -11.11 -3.39
CA PRO A 150 4.28 -10.28 -2.47
C PRO A 150 4.51 -10.68 -1.02
N GLU A 151 4.67 -9.71 -0.13
CA GLU A 151 4.58 -9.94 1.30
C GLU A 151 3.09 -10.14 1.66
N MET A 152 2.79 -11.22 2.39
CA MET A 152 1.43 -11.53 2.84
C MET A 152 1.37 -11.51 4.35
N ILE A 153 0.48 -10.70 4.92
CA ILE A 153 0.32 -10.50 6.35
C ILE A 153 -1.14 -10.80 6.73
N PHE A 154 -1.32 -11.58 7.78
CA PHE A 154 -2.62 -11.97 8.29
C PHE A 154 -2.70 -11.68 9.79
N GLY A 155 -3.83 -11.19 10.25
CA GLY A 155 -4.04 -10.89 11.66
C GLY A 155 -5.50 -10.72 12.03
N SER A 156 -5.76 -10.41 13.28
CA SER A 156 -7.09 -10.11 13.78
C SER A 156 -7.28 -8.61 13.93
N PRO A 157 -8.39 -8.05 13.46
CA PRO A 157 -8.67 -6.64 13.65
C PRO A 157 -8.86 -6.31 15.13
N LYS A 158 -8.47 -5.11 15.51
CA LYS A 158 -8.72 -4.55 16.83
C LYS A 158 -9.89 -3.58 16.73
N ALA A 159 -10.69 -3.48 17.77
CA ALA A 159 -11.71 -2.44 17.88
C ALA A 159 -11.04 -1.05 18.03
N ASN A 160 -11.77 0.00 17.69
CA ASN A 160 -11.32 1.38 17.81
C ASN A 160 -9.93 1.62 17.19
N THR A 161 -9.73 1.13 15.97
CA THR A 161 -8.44 1.17 15.26
C THR A 161 -8.62 1.75 13.86
N VAL A 162 -7.65 2.51 13.39
CA VAL A 162 -7.59 3.04 12.02
C VAL A 162 -6.47 2.32 11.26
N TYR A 163 -6.80 1.73 10.14
CA TYR A 163 -5.83 1.21 9.18
C TYR A 163 -5.62 2.26 8.09
N ILE A 164 -4.34 2.59 7.84
CA ILE A 164 -3.94 3.69 6.97
C ILE A 164 -3.11 3.08 5.84
N LEU A 165 -3.61 3.12 4.60
CA LEU A 165 -2.84 2.76 3.42
C LEU A 165 -2.32 4.05 2.81
N CYS A 166 -1.03 4.14 2.50
CA CYS A 166 -0.47 5.37 1.90
C CYS A 166 0.68 5.10 0.94
N SER A 167 0.85 6.00 -0.03
CA SER A 167 2.05 6.08 -0.86
C SER A 167 3.23 6.68 -0.07
N ASP A 168 4.43 6.61 -0.65
CA ASP A 168 5.62 7.24 -0.07
C ASP A 168 5.49 8.76 0.00
N GLY A 169 4.95 9.42 -1.05
CA GLY A 169 4.69 10.87 -1.05
C GLY A 169 3.78 11.35 0.08
N PHE A 170 2.92 10.50 0.66
CA PHE A 170 2.12 10.88 1.83
C PHE A 170 2.97 11.05 3.09
N ARG A 171 4.09 10.34 3.21
CA ARG A 171 4.90 10.22 4.44
C ARG A 171 6.29 10.87 4.38
N HIS A 172 6.66 11.48 3.25
CA HIS A 172 7.98 12.10 3.11
C HIS A 172 8.14 13.33 4.01
N GLU A 173 7.12 14.19 4.02
CA GLU A 173 7.17 15.49 4.71
C GLU A 173 6.35 15.52 6.01
N ILE A 174 5.61 14.43 6.32
CA ILE A 174 4.77 14.29 7.52
C ILE A 174 5.38 13.25 8.46
N SER A 175 5.50 13.60 9.74
CA SER A 175 6.03 12.68 10.75
C SER A 175 5.01 11.64 11.19
N SER A 176 5.49 10.54 11.76
CA SER A 176 4.62 9.49 12.33
C SER A 176 3.74 10.02 13.46
N GLU A 177 4.22 10.98 14.25
CA GLU A 177 3.48 11.64 15.32
C GLU A 177 2.35 12.50 14.77
N GLU A 178 2.56 13.19 13.64
CA GLU A 178 1.54 13.99 12.97
C GLU A 178 0.46 13.06 12.38
N ILE A 179 0.84 11.97 11.74
CA ILE A 179 -0.10 10.96 11.24
C ILE A 179 -0.94 10.41 12.40
N ALA A 180 -0.30 10.01 13.50
CA ALA A 180 -0.99 9.47 14.66
C ALA A 180 -1.95 10.47 15.29
N SER A 181 -1.55 11.73 15.43
CA SER A 181 -2.39 12.77 16.03
C SER A 181 -3.59 13.15 15.15
N GLN A 182 -3.41 13.19 13.83
CA GLN A 182 -4.48 13.55 12.89
C GLN A 182 -5.47 12.40 12.69
N PHE A 183 -4.99 11.17 12.72
CA PHE A 183 -5.83 9.99 12.49
C PHE A 183 -6.19 9.23 13.78
N ASP A 184 -6.04 9.89 14.95
CA ASP A 184 -6.49 9.33 16.22
C ASP A 184 -7.92 8.78 16.08
N PRO A 185 -8.17 7.50 16.41
CA PRO A 185 -9.50 6.89 16.31
C PRO A 185 -10.60 7.68 17.03
N HIS A 186 -10.29 8.36 18.12
CA HIS A 186 -11.27 9.17 18.86
C HIS A 186 -11.72 10.42 18.11
N LEU A 187 -10.99 10.86 17.11
CA LEU A 187 -11.29 12.03 16.30
C LEU A 187 -12.01 11.67 14.98
N LEU A 188 -11.91 10.43 14.53
CA LEU A 188 -12.44 9.98 13.23
C LEU A 188 -13.82 9.33 13.40
N MET A 189 -14.83 10.12 13.71
CA MET A 189 -16.17 9.63 14.07
C MET A 189 -17.00 9.21 12.85
N ASP A 190 -16.72 9.74 11.67
CA ASP A 190 -17.45 9.49 10.44
C ASP A 190 -16.57 9.68 9.20
N ASN A 191 -17.10 9.33 8.02
CA ASN A 191 -16.38 9.44 6.75
C ASN A 191 -16.03 10.89 6.40
N ASN A 192 -16.82 11.88 6.79
CA ASN A 192 -16.55 13.28 6.48
C ASN A 192 -15.32 13.75 7.27
N THR A 193 -15.25 13.44 8.56
CA THR A 193 -14.11 13.77 9.42
C THR A 193 -12.84 13.04 8.91
N MET A 194 -12.95 11.76 8.53
CA MET A 194 -11.84 11.01 7.96
C MET A 194 -11.32 11.68 6.67
N SER A 195 -12.22 12.02 5.75
CA SER A 195 -11.86 12.68 4.48
C SER A 195 -11.25 14.06 4.69
N GLN A 196 -11.81 14.85 5.60
CA GLN A 196 -11.30 16.19 5.92
C GLN A 196 -9.86 16.11 6.46
N ARG A 197 -9.61 15.24 7.45
CA ARG A 197 -8.29 15.10 8.06
C ARG A 197 -7.26 14.54 7.10
N ALA A 198 -7.65 13.62 6.22
CA ALA A 198 -6.78 13.15 5.16
C ALA A 198 -6.41 14.29 4.19
N ALA A 199 -7.38 15.10 3.80
CA ALA A 199 -7.14 16.27 2.94
C ALA A 199 -6.22 17.29 3.61
N GLU A 200 -6.39 17.56 4.92
CA GLU A 200 -5.53 18.48 5.68
C GLU A 200 -4.07 18.03 5.66
N LEU A 201 -3.78 16.72 5.87
CA LEU A 201 -2.42 16.21 5.79
C LEU A 201 -1.85 16.23 4.37
N ILE A 202 -2.67 15.97 3.34
CA ILE A 202 -2.25 16.09 1.94
C ILE A 202 -1.84 17.53 1.63
N GLU A 203 -2.63 18.52 2.03
CA GLU A 203 -2.31 19.93 1.80
C GLU A 203 -1.06 20.37 2.61
N GLU A 204 -0.87 19.83 3.82
CA GLU A 204 0.34 20.09 4.60
C GLU A 204 1.60 19.51 3.92
N ASN A 205 1.54 18.29 3.36
CA ASN A 205 2.62 17.72 2.56
C ASN A 205 3.00 18.64 1.39
N LYS A 206 2.01 19.08 0.61
CA LYS A 206 2.22 20.02 -0.51
C LYS A 206 2.84 21.34 -0.03
N ARG A 207 2.37 21.88 1.09
CA ARG A 207 2.89 23.13 1.67
C ARG A 207 4.36 23.00 2.10
N ARG A 208 4.78 21.79 2.53
CA ARG A 208 6.17 21.49 2.91
C ARG A 208 7.06 21.18 1.69
N GLY A 209 6.50 21.09 0.52
CA GLY A 209 7.24 20.96 -0.73
C GLY A 209 7.27 19.57 -1.34
N GLU A 210 6.41 18.65 -0.86
CA GLU A 210 6.24 17.35 -1.53
C GLU A 210 5.80 17.55 -2.99
N ARG A 211 6.44 16.82 -3.89
CA ARG A 211 6.22 16.91 -5.34
C ARG A 211 5.72 15.62 -5.95
N ASP A 212 5.76 14.54 -5.19
CA ASP A 212 5.26 13.25 -5.65
C ASP A 212 3.74 13.16 -5.53
N ASN A 213 3.15 12.14 -6.14
CA ASN A 213 1.76 11.82 -5.97
C ASN A 213 1.47 11.43 -4.52
N ILE A 214 0.48 12.05 -3.91
CA ILE A 214 0.12 11.84 -2.51
C ILE A 214 -1.20 11.08 -2.46
N SER A 215 -1.15 9.83 -1.99
CA SER A 215 -2.33 8.99 -1.87
C SER A 215 -2.46 8.43 -0.46
N VAL A 216 -3.68 8.48 0.09
CA VAL A 216 -4.01 7.87 1.39
C VAL A 216 -5.43 7.32 1.38
N ALA A 217 -5.62 6.15 1.97
CA ALA A 217 -6.93 5.55 2.23
C ALA A 217 -7.02 5.12 3.69
N LEU A 218 -8.17 5.36 4.30
CA LEU A 218 -8.43 5.07 5.71
C LEU A 218 -9.55 4.05 5.86
N VAL A 219 -9.34 3.06 6.70
CA VAL A 219 -10.38 2.09 7.11
C VAL A 219 -10.44 2.09 8.62
N ARG A 220 -11.61 2.34 9.21
CA ARG A 220 -11.79 2.38 10.66
C ARG A 220 -12.66 1.22 11.15
N THR A 221 -12.26 0.63 12.29
CA THR A 221 -13.05 -0.29 13.12
C THR A 221 -13.62 0.43 14.35
N PHE A 222 -14.80 0.01 14.80
CA PHE A 222 -15.47 0.55 15.98
C PHE A 222 -15.53 -0.49 17.10
#